data_be86656bce51fb69108da2baaf40a6ca
#
_entry.id   be86656bce51fb69108da2baaf40a6ca
#
_cell.length_a   1.000
_cell.length_b   1.000
_cell.length_c   1.000
_cell.angle_alpha   90.00
_cell.angle_beta   90.00
_cell.angle_gamma   90.00
#
_symmetry.space_group_name_H-M   'P 1'
#
loop_
_entity.id
_entity.type
_entity.pdbx_description
1 polymer ?
#
loop_
_entity_poly.entity_id
_entity_poly.type
_entity_poly.pdbx_seq_one_letter_code
_entity_poly.pdbx_strand_id
1 'polypeptide(L)'
;SLQQADGGFAVAYGKHDGEPLFTDLKDLRPTFYGFVVAYKLLGEHKYLDAAVRGADWFVRNAVDKGAFTGVCGDARFINDFATGQAVQALLDMHGLTGEARYRDAALRTARMYATSIYTHPTPGDREIEYKGRKMQEWQISQVGLCFEHGGCAGSAVKSGPILLTSHCGMFVRLYEETADRLFLDLARAAATAREAHLAPDTHMATYYWSQFDRGPGPFPHHAWWQLGWIADYVFAEAEMRSGRRISFPRGFMTPKVGPQRIFGFEPGTVYGEQANPIMVKGLFDADNTDIEILSALTTDRNRLCLILMNSTPRKLHATLTVHPAAIPGRRIDTASAADPATGRKITPGDDGAFGITLPGYGIQTLKLDLEP
;
A
#
# COMPACT_ATOMS: atom_id res chain seq x y z
N SER A 1 -22.23 -19.57 9.85
CA SER A 1 -20.81 -19.30 9.59
C SER A 1 -20.22 -20.47 8.81
N LEU A 2 -19.42 -20.18 7.79
CA LEU A 2 -18.67 -21.21 7.05
C LEU A 2 -17.39 -21.66 7.81
N GLN A 3 -17.07 -21.02 8.93
CA GLN A 3 -15.98 -21.44 9.78
C GLN A 3 -16.29 -22.80 10.44
N GLN A 4 -15.38 -23.74 10.32
CA GLN A 4 -15.51 -25.05 10.91
C GLN A 4 -15.23 -25.04 12.43
N ALA A 5 -15.61 -26.12 13.12
CA ALA A 5 -15.47 -26.21 14.58
C ALA A 5 -14.02 -26.06 15.06
N ASP A 6 -13.05 -26.50 14.25
CA ASP A 6 -11.60 -26.38 14.53
C ASP A 6 -11.05 -24.96 14.29
N GLY A 7 -11.85 -24.05 13.73
CA GLY A 7 -11.47 -22.69 13.36
C GLY A 7 -11.09 -22.52 11.89
N GLY A 8 -10.90 -23.61 11.15
CA GLY A 8 -10.51 -23.59 9.75
C GLY A 8 -11.66 -23.32 8.78
N PHE A 9 -11.28 -23.31 7.50
CA PHE A 9 -12.22 -23.16 6.38
C PHE A 9 -11.90 -24.20 5.31
N ALA A 10 -12.94 -24.64 4.58
CA ALA A 10 -12.73 -25.40 3.36
C ALA A 10 -12.28 -24.48 2.22
N VAL A 11 -11.57 -25.02 1.23
CA VAL A 11 -11.08 -24.25 0.07
C VAL A 11 -12.23 -23.68 -0.75
N ALA A 12 -13.35 -24.41 -0.85
CA ALA A 12 -14.54 -23.99 -1.58
C ALA A 12 -15.80 -24.57 -0.96
N TYR A 13 -16.91 -23.86 -1.16
CA TYR A 13 -18.23 -24.21 -0.65
C TYR A 13 -19.26 -24.21 -1.78
N GLY A 14 -20.27 -25.06 -1.67
CA GLY A 14 -21.40 -25.08 -2.55
C GLY A 14 -22.20 -23.77 -2.50
N LYS A 15 -22.63 -23.28 -3.66
CA LYS A 15 -23.28 -21.97 -3.79
C LYS A 15 -24.64 -21.90 -3.06
N HIS A 16 -25.35 -23.02 -2.98
CA HIS A 16 -26.72 -23.04 -2.49
C HIS A 16 -26.89 -23.63 -1.09
N ASP A 17 -26.02 -24.53 -0.70
CA ASP A 17 -26.06 -25.25 0.57
C ASP A 17 -25.01 -24.81 1.57
N GLY A 18 -23.92 -24.17 1.08
CA GLY A 18 -22.78 -23.78 1.93
C GLY A 18 -21.96 -24.97 2.43
N GLU A 19 -22.17 -26.16 1.86
CA GLU A 19 -21.39 -27.34 2.21
C GLU A 19 -20.02 -27.34 1.54
N PRO A 20 -18.97 -27.87 2.23
CA PRO A 20 -17.64 -27.98 1.63
C PRO A 20 -17.67 -28.83 0.37
N LEU A 21 -17.16 -28.29 -0.75
CA LEU A 21 -17.01 -29.05 -1.99
C LEU A 21 -15.87 -30.07 -1.92
N PHE A 22 -14.88 -29.82 -1.04
CA PHE A 22 -13.75 -30.70 -0.79
C PHE A 22 -13.61 -30.87 0.73
N THR A 23 -13.76 -32.09 1.23
CA THR A 23 -13.74 -32.37 2.67
C THR A 23 -12.34 -32.50 3.25
N ASP A 24 -11.39 -32.88 2.43
CA ASP A 24 -9.98 -33.13 2.75
C ASP A 24 -9.06 -31.93 2.54
N LEU A 25 -9.59 -30.85 1.93
CA LEU A 25 -8.80 -29.67 1.59
C LEU A 25 -9.22 -28.48 2.45
N LYS A 26 -8.25 -27.96 3.19
CA LYS A 26 -8.41 -26.74 3.99
C LYS A 26 -7.80 -25.54 3.30
N ASP A 27 -8.42 -24.38 3.54
CA ASP A 27 -7.94 -23.10 3.02
C ASP A 27 -6.77 -22.59 3.88
N LEU A 28 -5.59 -22.52 3.30
CA LEU A 28 -4.38 -21.99 3.94
C LEU A 28 -4.11 -20.52 3.55
N ARG A 29 -5.17 -19.78 3.17
CA ARG A 29 -5.18 -18.31 3.03
C ARG A 29 -5.67 -17.67 4.33
N PRO A 30 -5.45 -16.36 4.56
CA PRO A 30 -5.88 -15.68 5.79
C PRO A 30 -7.38 -15.38 5.80
N THR A 31 -8.24 -16.37 5.54
CA THR A 31 -9.70 -16.24 5.41
C THR A 31 -10.36 -15.71 6.67
N PHE A 32 -9.77 -15.96 7.85
CA PHE A 32 -10.21 -15.38 9.13
C PHE A 32 -10.23 -13.85 9.15
N TYR A 33 -9.49 -13.20 8.24
CA TYR A 33 -9.41 -11.74 8.18
C TYR A 33 -10.76 -11.07 7.88
N GLY A 34 -11.67 -11.78 7.21
CA GLY A 34 -13.04 -11.30 7.05
C GLY A 34 -13.75 -11.02 8.38
N PHE A 35 -13.47 -11.80 9.43
CA PHE A 35 -14.01 -11.55 10.77
C PHE A 35 -13.30 -10.38 11.47
N VAL A 36 -12.02 -10.17 11.24
CA VAL A 36 -11.31 -8.96 11.73
C VAL A 36 -11.98 -7.70 11.18
N VAL A 37 -12.27 -7.67 9.89
CA VAL A 37 -12.97 -6.56 9.25
C VAL A 37 -14.38 -6.40 9.82
N ALA A 38 -15.13 -7.49 9.98
CA ALA A 38 -16.46 -7.45 10.56
C ALA A 38 -16.46 -6.92 12.01
N TYR A 39 -15.49 -7.32 12.82
CA TYR A 39 -15.33 -6.78 14.17
C TYR A 39 -15.04 -5.28 14.17
N LYS A 40 -14.11 -4.82 13.34
CA LYS A 40 -13.78 -3.39 13.20
C LYS A 40 -14.97 -2.55 12.76
N LEU A 41 -15.86 -3.11 11.92
CA LEU A 41 -17.05 -2.41 11.42
C LEU A 41 -18.22 -2.40 12.39
N LEU A 42 -18.46 -3.53 13.09
CA LEU A 42 -19.69 -3.77 13.82
C LEU A 42 -19.50 -3.72 15.34
N GLY A 43 -18.27 -3.83 15.83
CA GLY A 43 -17.94 -3.83 17.27
C GLY A 43 -18.41 -5.10 18.03
N GLU A 44 -18.95 -6.11 17.34
CA GLU A 44 -19.50 -7.30 17.98
C GLU A 44 -18.42 -8.34 18.28
N HIS A 45 -18.21 -8.66 19.54
CA HIS A 45 -17.16 -9.58 20.01
C HIS A 45 -17.21 -10.98 19.39
N LYS A 46 -18.37 -11.47 18.99
CA LYS A 46 -18.48 -12.77 18.27
C LYS A 46 -17.59 -12.87 17.04
N TYR A 47 -17.35 -11.73 16.36
CA TYR A 47 -16.46 -11.69 15.21
C TYR A 47 -14.98 -11.73 15.62
N LEU A 48 -14.62 -11.08 16.73
CA LEU A 48 -13.26 -11.18 17.26
C LEU A 48 -12.97 -12.62 17.72
N ASP A 49 -13.91 -13.27 18.41
CA ASP A 49 -13.76 -14.67 18.83
C ASP A 49 -13.58 -15.61 17.62
N ALA A 50 -14.35 -15.38 16.57
CA ALA A 50 -14.21 -16.14 15.32
C ALA A 50 -12.86 -15.87 14.63
N ALA A 51 -12.40 -14.61 14.63
CA ALA A 51 -11.09 -14.24 14.10
C ALA A 51 -9.96 -14.92 14.86
N VAL A 52 -10.01 -14.93 16.20
CA VAL A 52 -9.02 -15.60 17.07
C VAL A 52 -8.96 -17.09 16.77
N ARG A 53 -10.10 -17.80 16.74
CA ARG A 53 -10.13 -19.23 16.39
C ARG A 53 -9.53 -19.51 15.01
N GLY A 54 -9.87 -18.66 14.03
CA GLY A 54 -9.37 -18.79 12.65
C GLY A 54 -7.88 -18.49 12.54
N ALA A 55 -7.40 -17.46 13.22
CA ALA A 55 -5.98 -17.10 13.26
C ALA A 55 -5.15 -18.19 13.94
N ASP A 56 -5.61 -18.73 15.06
CA ASP A 56 -4.94 -19.82 15.76
C ASP A 56 -4.86 -21.09 14.89
N TRP A 57 -5.95 -21.41 14.20
CA TRP A 57 -5.95 -22.50 13.24
C TRP A 57 -4.94 -22.27 12.11
N PHE A 58 -4.94 -21.05 11.56
CA PHE A 58 -4.05 -20.65 10.46
C PHE A 58 -2.58 -20.71 10.89
N VAL A 59 -2.24 -20.22 12.07
CA VAL A 59 -0.87 -20.29 12.60
C VAL A 59 -0.41 -21.76 12.67
N ARG A 60 -1.19 -22.64 13.30
CA ARG A 60 -0.83 -24.06 13.44
C ARG A 60 -0.76 -24.81 12.11
N ASN A 61 -1.59 -24.47 11.13
CA ASN A 61 -1.75 -25.29 9.92
C ASN A 61 -1.06 -24.70 8.70
N ALA A 62 -0.85 -23.38 8.63
CA ALA A 62 -0.14 -22.72 7.56
C ALA A 62 1.25 -22.24 7.99
N VAL A 63 1.32 -21.36 8.99
CA VAL A 63 2.58 -20.69 9.37
C VAL A 63 3.59 -21.66 9.94
N ASP A 64 3.20 -22.49 10.92
CA ASP A 64 4.12 -23.43 11.58
C ASP A 64 4.59 -24.55 10.65
N LYS A 65 3.83 -24.84 9.61
CA LYS A 65 4.15 -25.84 8.59
C LYS A 65 4.82 -25.26 7.34
N GLY A 66 4.91 -23.93 7.23
CA GLY A 66 5.40 -23.25 6.02
C GLY A 66 4.56 -23.57 4.78
N ALA A 67 3.27 -23.83 4.95
CA ALA A 67 2.37 -24.25 3.88
C ALA A 67 1.32 -23.18 3.64
N PHE A 68 1.34 -22.57 2.46
CA PHE A 68 0.39 -21.51 2.08
C PHE A 68 -0.30 -21.88 0.77
N THR A 69 -1.54 -21.45 0.63
CA THR A 69 -2.27 -21.52 -0.64
C THR A 69 -2.18 -20.18 -1.34
N GLY A 70 -1.86 -20.20 -2.63
CA GLY A 70 -1.83 -18.99 -3.46
C GLY A 70 -3.20 -18.33 -3.56
N VAL A 71 -3.20 -17.05 -3.90
CA VAL A 71 -4.40 -16.19 -3.87
C VAL A 71 -5.59 -16.74 -4.65
N CYS A 72 -5.34 -17.36 -5.80
CA CYS A 72 -6.39 -17.93 -6.63
C CYS A 72 -6.87 -19.32 -6.16
N GLY A 73 -6.19 -19.92 -5.17
CA GLY A 73 -6.53 -21.25 -4.63
C GLY A 73 -6.19 -22.43 -5.55
N ASP A 74 -5.75 -22.17 -6.77
CA ASP A 74 -5.34 -23.16 -7.77
C ASP A 74 -3.88 -23.58 -7.62
N ALA A 75 -3.05 -22.70 -7.09
CA ALA A 75 -1.65 -22.96 -6.81
C ALA A 75 -1.47 -23.20 -5.31
N ARG A 76 -1.14 -24.44 -4.94
CA ARG A 76 -0.89 -24.84 -3.56
C ARG A 76 0.59 -24.78 -3.24
N PHE A 77 0.90 -24.46 -1.98
CA PHE A 77 2.28 -24.34 -1.48
C PHE A 77 3.09 -23.25 -2.22
N ILE A 78 2.40 -22.26 -2.76
CA ILE A 78 3.02 -21.10 -3.36
C ILE A 78 2.97 -19.93 -2.42
N ASN A 79 4.14 -19.37 -2.20
CA ASN A 79 4.37 -18.13 -1.49
C ASN A 79 4.14 -16.95 -2.46
N ASP A 80 2.98 -16.32 -2.38
CA ASP A 80 2.58 -15.19 -3.23
C ASP A 80 1.98 -14.05 -2.39
N PHE A 81 1.27 -13.13 -3.02
CA PHE A 81 0.73 -11.99 -2.30
C PHE A 81 -0.31 -12.35 -1.22
N ALA A 82 -0.97 -13.52 -1.30
CA ALA A 82 -1.84 -14.00 -0.23
C ALA A 82 -1.04 -14.28 1.05
N THR A 83 0.22 -14.73 0.93
CA THR A 83 1.14 -14.86 2.05
C THR A 83 1.48 -13.50 2.65
N GLY A 84 1.69 -12.47 1.81
CA GLY A 84 1.84 -11.08 2.27
C GLY A 84 0.59 -10.55 2.99
N GLN A 85 -0.60 -10.86 2.50
CA GLN A 85 -1.86 -10.54 3.18
C GLN A 85 -1.99 -11.24 4.53
N ALA A 86 -1.49 -12.48 4.65
CA ALA A 86 -1.47 -13.21 5.92
C ALA A 86 -0.61 -12.49 6.97
N VAL A 87 0.52 -11.90 6.57
CA VAL A 87 1.35 -11.08 7.46
C VAL A 87 0.54 -9.90 8.02
N GLN A 88 -0.13 -9.17 7.15
CA GLN A 88 -0.95 -8.02 7.58
C GLN A 88 -2.10 -8.46 8.50
N ALA A 89 -2.77 -9.56 8.18
CA ALA A 89 -3.86 -10.10 8.99
C ALA A 89 -3.37 -10.48 10.40
N LEU A 90 -2.19 -11.08 10.51
CA LEU A 90 -1.59 -11.44 11.80
C LEU A 90 -1.11 -10.22 12.59
N LEU A 91 -0.57 -9.18 11.93
CA LEU A 91 -0.25 -7.91 12.59
C LEU A 91 -1.52 -7.22 13.13
N ASP A 92 -2.61 -7.25 12.38
CA ASP A 92 -3.89 -6.70 12.85
C ASP A 92 -4.44 -7.50 14.04
N MET A 93 -4.29 -8.84 14.04
CA MET A 93 -4.64 -9.67 15.20
C MET A 93 -3.78 -9.33 16.42
N HIS A 94 -2.48 -9.11 16.24
CA HIS A 94 -1.62 -8.64 17.32
C HIS A 94 -2.09 -7.28 17.87
N GLY A 95 -2.37 -6.32 16.99
CA GLY A 95 -2.87 -5.00 17.39
C GLY A 95 -4.21 -5.02 18.14
N LEU A 96 -5.11 -5.97 17.79
CA LEU A 96 -6.41 -6.12 18.44
C LEU A 96 -6.37 -6.88 19.76
N THR A 97 -5.47 -7.88 19.90
CA THR A 97 -5.45 -8.78 21.06
C THR A 97 -4.29 -8.54 22.02
N GLY A 98 -3.24 -7.85 21.57
CA GLY A 98 -1.98 -7.71 22.31
C GLY A 98 -1.13 -8.99 22.34
N GLU A 99 -1.55 -10.08 21.69
CA GLU A 99 -0.91 -11.38 21.79
C GLU A 99 0.35 -11.47 20.91
N ALA A 100 1.51 -11.65 21.54
CA ALA A 100 2.81 -11.71 20.86
C ALA A 100 2.90 -12.87 19.84
N ARG A 101 2.18 -13.97 20.03
CA ARG A 101 2.17 -15.11 19.11
C ARG A 101 1.77 -14.71 17.68
N TYR A 102 0.88 -13.74 17.50
CA TYR A 102 0.47 -13.27 16.18
C TYR A 102 1.56 -12.42 15.53
N ARG A 103 2.24 -11.56 16.30
CA ARG A 103 3.41 -10.82 15.80
C ARG A 103 4.52 -11.78 15.35
N ASP A 104 4.84 -12.76 16.18
CA ASP A 104 5.90 -13.74 15.88
C ASP A 104 5.54 -14.60 14.66
N ALA A 105 4.27 -14.97 14.51
CA ALA A 105 3.77 -15.65 13.31
C ALA A 105 3.84 -14.73 12.07
N ALA A 106 3.49 -13.45 12.21
CA ALA A 106 3.64 -12.47 11.13
C ALA A 106 5.08 -12.34 10.65
N LEU A 107 6.05 -12.28 11.57
CA LEU A 107 7.49 -12.22 11.24
C LEU A 107 7.98 -13.45 10.51
N ARG A 108 7.61 -14.66 10.96
CA ARG A 108 7.97 -15.91 10.24
C ARG A 108 7.38 -15.91 8.84
N THR A 109 6.11 -15.55 8.72
CA THR A 109 5.42 -15.48 7.43
C THR A 109 6.04 -14.43 6.50
N ALA A 110 6.41 -13.26 7.04
CA ALA A 110 7.05 -12.19 6.28
C ALA A 110 8.42 -12.58 5.71
N ARG A 111 9.24 -13.27 6.52
CA ARG A 111 10.54 -13.78 6.06
C ARG A 111 10.39 -14.83 4.96
N MET A 112 9.40 -15.70 5.09
CA MET A 112 9.07 -16.64 4.03
C MET A 112 8.57 -15.91 2.77
N TYR A 113 7.66 -14.94 2.93
CA TYR A 113 7.17 -14.14 1.80
C TYR A 113 8.28 -13.37 1.10
N ALA A 114 9.26 -12.82 1.84
CA ALA A 114 10.39 -12.11 1.27
C ALA A 114 11.19 -12.95 0.26
N THR A 115 11.17 -14.27 0.38
CA THR A 115 11.84 -15.16 -0.60
C THR A 115 11.17 -15.19 -1.97
N SER A 116 9.94 -14.71 -2.09
CA SER A 116 9.22 -14.59 -3.38
C SER A 116 9.47 -13.25 -4.08
N ILE A 117 10.19 -12.32 -3.44
CA ILE A 117 10.46 -10.99 -3.98
C ILE A 117 11.74 -11.04 -4.81
N TYR A 118 11.71 -10.45 -5.98
CA TYR A 118 12.89 -10.31 -6.82
C TYR A 118 13.90 -9.36 -6.16
N THR A 119 15.12 -9.82 -5.99
CA THR A 119 16.22 -9.05 -5.41
C THR A 119 17.35 -8.80 -6.40
N HIS A 120 17.24 -9.31 -7.60
CA HIS A 120 18.28 -9.17 -8.65
C HIS A 120 17.66 -9.32 -10.06
N PRO A 121 18.36 -8.87 -11.11
CA PRO A 121 19.63 -8.12 -11.05
C PRO A 121 19.40 -6.74 -10.43
N THR A 122 20.38 -6.25 -9.67
CA THR A 122 20.34 -4.88 -9.15
C THR A 122 20.46 -3.92 -10.33
N PRO A 123 19.48 -3.04 -10.56
CA PRO A 123 19.56 -2.07 -11.65
C PRO A 123 20.59 -1.00 -11.35
N GLY A 124 21.21 -0.48 -12.40
CA GLY A 124 22.06 0.69 -12.34
C GLY A 124 21.32 1.97 -12.75
N ASP A 125 22.06 3.07 -12.76
CA ASP A 125 21.56 4.38 -13.19
C ASP A 125 21.89 4.67 -14.68
N ARG A 126 22.16 3.63 -15.47
CA ARG A 126 22.49 3.79 -16.89
C ARG A 126 21.25 4.16 -17.70
N GLU A 127 21.41 5.11 -18.62
CA GLU A 127 20.45 5.31 -19.68
C GLU A 127 20.55 4.14 -20.68
N ILE A 128 19.44 3.53 -20.98
CA ILE A 128 19.31 2.44 -21.95
C ILE A 128 18.24 2.79 -22.98
N GLU A 129 18.34 2.22 -24.16
CA GLU A 129 17.28 2.25 -25.13
C GLU A 129 16.44 0.97 -25.02
N TYR A 130 15.16 1.12 -24.73
CA TYR A 130 14.20 0.01 -24.65
C TYR A 130 12.99 0.31 -25.52
N LYS A 131 12.80 -0.49 -26.55
CA LYS A 131 11.71 -0.37 -27.54
C LYS A 131 11.59 1.04 -28.14
N GLY A 132 12.73 1.64 -28.52
CA GLY A 132 12.81 2.97 -29.12
C GLY A 132 12.62 4.14 -28.13
N ARG A 133 12.68 3.88 -26.84
CA ARG A 133 12.60 4.90 -25.79
C ARG A 133 13.88 4.90 -24.96
N LYS A 134 14.32 6.09 -24.59
CA LYS A 134 15.38 6.27 -23.60
C LYS A 134 14.79 6.14 -22.21
N MET A 135 15.32 5.24 -21.42
CA MET A 135 14.86 4.92 -20.06
C MET A 135 16.07 4.72 -19.17
N GLN A 136 15.89 4.94 -17.89
CA GLN A 136 16.86 4.50 -16.90
C GLN A 136 16.75 2.99 -16.67
N GLU A 137 17.87 2.32 -16.41
CA GLU A 137 17.89 0.86 -16.24
C GLU A 137 16.94 0.40 -15.11
N TRP A 138 16.81 1.18 -14.03
CA TRP A 138 15.91 0.87 -12.94
C TRP A 138 14.42 0.89 -13.33
N GLN A 139 14.05 1.65 -14.37
CA GLN A 139 12.66 1.75 -14.83
C GLN A 139 12.13 0.47 -15.50
N ILE A 140 12.98 -0.48 -15.82
CA ILE A 140 12.57 -1.79 -16.35
C ILE A 140 12.91 -2.95 -15.42
N SER A 141 13.32 -2.65 -14.20
CA SER A 141 13.66 -3.66 -13.19
C SER A 141 12.42 -4.18 -12.49
N GLN A 142 12.40 -5.47 -12.18
CA GLN A 142 11.42 -6.09 -11.30
C GLN A 142 11.88 -6.21 -9.84
N VAL A 143 13.06 -5.71 -9.50
CA VAL A 143 13.60 -5.79 -8.14
C VAL A 143 12.65 -5.13 -7.15
N GLY A 144 12.29 -5.85 -6.08
CA GLY A 144 11.32 -5.44 -5.10
C GLY A 144 9.88 -5.92 -5.36
N LEU A 145 9.56 -6.36 -6.58
CA LEU A 145 8.23 -6.90 -6.93
C LEU A 145 8.14 -8.40 -6.61
N CYS A 146 6.92 -8.89 -6.45
CA CYS A 146 6.63 -10.32 -6.36
C CYS A 146 5.57 -10.71 -7.41
N PHE A 147 5.36 -12.01 -7.60
CA PHE A 147 4.30 -12.52 -8.45
C PHE A 147 2.99 -12.73 -7.69
N GLU A 148 1.88 -12.68 -8.40
CA GLU A 148 0.58 -13.04 -7.86
C GLU A 148 0.53 -14.53 -7.49
N HIS A 149 0.92 -15.42 -8.37
CA HIS A 149 0.93 -16.86 -8.11
C HIS A 149 2.17 -17.56 -8.71
N GLY A 150 3.31 -17.04 -8.36
CA GLY A 150 4.59 -17.60 -8.78
C GLY A 150 4.86 -17.48 -10.29
N GLY A 151 4.00 -16.78 -11.04
CA GLY A 151 4.15 -16.61 -12.48
C GLY A 151 3.92 -17.89 -13.31
N CYS A 152 3.43 -18.98 -12.69
CA CYS A 152 3.36 -20.30 -13.31
C CYS A 152 1.93 -20.84 -13.53
N ALA A 153 0.91 -20.10 -13.11
CA ALA A 153 -0.49 -20.53 -13.22
C ALA A 153 -1.40 -19.43 -13.78
N GLY A 154 -2.60 -19.82 -14.18
CA GLY A 154 -3.63 -18.90 -14.65
C GLY A 154 -3.22 -18.05 -15.85
N SER A 155 -3.65 -16.81 -15.85
CA SER A 155 -3.38 -15.84 -16.93
C SER A 155 -1.90 -15.47 -17.07
N ALA A 156 -1.09 -15.64 -16.04
CA ALA A 156 0.34 -15.36 -16.06
C ALA A 156 1.09 -16.28 -17.06
N VAL A 157 0.61 -17.49 -17.28
CA VAL A 157 1.21 -18.44 -18.27
C VAL A 157 1.17 -17.86 -19.67
N LYS A 158 0.10 -17.17 -20.06
CA LYS A 158 -0.09 -16.62 -21.39
C LYS A 158 0.44 -15.20 -21.54
N SER A 159 0.23 -14.38 -20.54
CA SER A 159 0.45 -12.91 -20.64
C SER A 159 1.70 -12.44 -19.87
N GLY A 160 2.50 -13.37 -19.36
CA GLY A 160 3.64 -13.09 -18.51
C GLY A 160 3.24 -12.86 -17.04
N PRO A 161 4.23 -12.74 -16.17
CA PRO A 161 3.98 -12.60 -14.73
C PRO A 161 3.19 -11.33 -14.41
N ILE A 162 2.40 -11.44 -13.37
CA ILE A 162 1.72 -10.31 -12.73
C ILE A 162 2.63 -9.82 -11.61
N LEU A 163 3.03 -8.56 -11.69
CA LEU A 163 4.01 -7.96 -10.78
C LEU A 163 3.28 -7.11 -9.71
N LEU A 164 3.51 -7.41 -8.45
CA LEU A 164 2.77 -6.86 -7.33
C LEU A 164 3.67 -6.17 -6.31
N THR A 165 3.10 -5.18 -5.63
CA THR A 165 3.72 -4.40 -4.54
C THR A 165 2.90 -4.43 -3.26
N SER A 166 2.05 -5.42 -3.09
CA SER A 166 1.09 -5.52 -1.99
C SER A 166 1.71 -5.55 -0.58
N HIS A 167 3.01 -5.76 -0.52
CA HIS A 167 3.78 -5.85 0.72
C HIS A 167 4.39 -4.53 1.20
N CYS A 168 4.40 -3.47 0.38
CA CYS A 168 5.14 -2.25 0.69
C CYS A 168 4.75 -1.65 2.06
N GLY A 169 3.49 -1.31 2.27
CA GLY A 169 3.04 -0.71 3.53
C GLY A 169 3.17 -1.66 4.72
N MET A 170 2.87 -2.93 4.51
CA MET A 170 3.03 -3.97 5.54
C MET A 170 4.49 -4.09 6.00
N PHE A 171 5.46 -4.02 5.08
CA PHE A 171 6.88 -4.09 5.43
C PHE A 171 7.38 -2.85 6.16
N VAL A 172 6.85 -1.66 5.88
CA VAL A 172 7.14 -0.47 6.69
C VAL A 172 6.71 -0.70 8.15
N ARG A 173 5.52 -1.24 8.36
CA ARG A 173 5.01 -1.56 9.72
C ARG A 173 5.85 -2.63 10.42
N LEU A 174 6.30 -3.65 9.70
CA LEU A 174 7.23 -4.64 10.26
C LEU A 174 8.58 -4.05 10.65
N TYR A 175 9.08 -3.09 9.87
CA TYR A 175 10.28 -2.35 10.24
C TYR A 175 10.08 -1.58 11.55
N GLU A 176 8.94 -0.88 11.73
CA GLU A 176 8.63 -0.18 12.98
C GLU A 176 8.58 -1.14 14.19
N GLU A 177 8.05 -2.35 14.00
CA GLU A 177 7.96 -3.37 15.06
C GLU A 177 9.30 -4.03 15.41
N THR A 178 10.25 -4.07 14.49
CA THR A 178 11.44 -4.93 14.60
C THR A 178 12.77 -4.20 14.47
N ALA A 179 12.76 -3.00 13.89
CA ALA A 179 13.94 -2.28 13.42
C ALA A 179 14.78 -3.07 12.37
N ASP A 180 14.25 -4.15 11.79
CA ASP A 180 14.93 -4.93 10.76
C ASP A 180 14.87 -4.18 9.41
N ARG A 181 16.01 -3.63 9.01
CA ARG A 181 16.18 -2.82 7.79
C ARG A 181 15.79 -3.57 6.52
N LEU A 182 15.88 -4.89 6.50
CA LEU A 182 15.48 -5.69 5.34
C LEU A 182 14.05 -5.35 4.89
N PHE A 183 13.12 -5.24 5.84
CA PHE A 183 11.72 -4.96 5.51
C PHE A 183 11.53 -3.57 4.90
N LEU A 184 12.20 -2.55 5.46
CA LEU A 184 12.11 -1.19 4.92
C LEU A 184 12.75 -1.09 3.52
N ASP A 185 13.89 -1.74 3.33
CA ASP A 185 14.58 -1.72 2.04
C ASP A 185 13.77 -2.45 0.96
N LEU A 186 13.13 -3.58 1.29
CA LEU A 186 12.21 -4.29 0.38
C LEU A 186 10.95 -3.44 0.07
N ALA A 187 10.38 -2.75 1.07
CA ALA A 187 9.24 -1.86 0.85
C ALA A 187 9.56 -0.76 -0.15
N ARG A 188 10.68 -0.08 0.03
CA ARG A 188 11.14 1.02 -0.83
C ARG A 188 11.52 0.53 -2.22
N ALA A 189 12.21 -0.60 -2.32
CA ALA A 189 12.51 -1.22 -3.61
C ALA A 189 11.23 -1.55 -4.39
N ALA A 190 10.22 -2.09 -3.72
CA ALA A 190 8.95 -2.43 -4.36
C ALA A 190 8.17 -1.18 -4.83
N ALA A 191 8.16 -0.11 -4.04
CA ALA A 191 7.52 1.14 -4.41
C ALA A 191 8.19 1.74 -5.67
N THR A 192 9.51 1.86 -5.68
CA THR A 192 10.29 2.33 -6.84
C THR A 192 10.07 1.45 -8.08
N ALA A 193 10.11 0.12 -7.92
CA ALA A 193 9.89 -0.81 -9.03
C ALA A 193 8.47 -0.69 -9.59
N ARG A 194 7.49 -0.35 -8.75
CA ARG A 194 6.11 -0.16 -9.23
C ARG A 194 5.97 1.08 -10.08
N GLU A 195 6.62 2.17 -9.74
CA GLU A 195 6.66 3.39 -10.53
C GLU A 195 7.27 3.12 -11.92
N ALA A 196 8.31 2.29 -11.98
CA ALA A 196 8.94 1.88 -13.22
C ALA A 196 7.97 1.17 -14.19
N HIS A 197 6.93 0.52 -13.67
CA HIS A 197 5.95 -0.22 -14.48
C HIS A 197 4.65 0.57 -14.75
N LEU A 198 4.71 1.89 -14.74
CA LEU A 198 3.61 2.74 -15.20
C LEU A 198 3.63 2.84 -16.74
N ALA A 199 2.45 2.81 -17.35
CA ALA A 199 2.31 3.06 -18.78
C ALA A 199 2.73 4.51 -19.08
N PRO A 200 3.65 4.74 -20.05
CA PRO A 200 4.26 6.06 -20.26
C PRO A 200 3.27 7.17 -20.60
N ASP A 201 2.17 6.82 -21.30
CA ASP A 201 1.22 7.82 -21.81
C ASP A 201 0.08 8.12 -20.83
N THR A 202 -0.30 7.12 -20.01
CA THR A 202 -1.46 7.23 -19.10
C THR A 202 -1.09 7.25 -17.63
N HIS A 203 0.17 6.98 -17.31
CA HIS A 203 0.67 6.78 -15.94
C HIS A 203 -0.10 5.72 -15.13
N MET A 204 -0.80 4.81 -15.85
CA MET A 204 -1.49 3.70 -15.23
C MET A 204 -0.54 2.53 -15.03
N ALA A 205 -0.64 1.87 -13.89
CA ALA A 205 0.13 0.68 -13.58
C ALA A 205 -0.19 -0.46 -14.57
N THR A 206 0.84 -1.08 -15.13
CA THR A 206 0.67 -2.29 -15.94
C THR A 206 0.34 -3.48 -15.04
N TYR A 207 -0.53 -4.38 -15.50
CA TYR A 207 -0.90 -5.58 -14.75
C TYR A 207 0.04 -6.76 -15.04
N TYR A 208 0.31 -6.99 -16.33
CA TYR A 208 1.24 -8.02 -16.76
C TYR A 208 2.56 -7.45 -17.25
N TRP A 209 3.65 -8.18 -17.03
CA TRP A 209 4.97 -7.84 -17.59
C TRP A 209 4.93 -7.57 -19.09
N SER A 210 4.24 -8.41 -19.86
CA SER A 210 4.13 -8.26 -21.31
C SER A 210 3.43 -6.97 -21.75
N GLN A 211 2.81 -6.24 -20.85
CA GLN A 211 2.12 -4.99 -21.12
C GLN A 211 2.89 -3.76 -20.62
N PHE A 212 4.12 -3.94 -20.14
CA PHE A 212 4.91 -2.89 -19.52
C PHE A 212 4.92 -1.56 -20.30
N ASP A 213 5.00 -1.59 -21.62
CA ASP A 213 5.02 -0.41 -22.47
C ASP A 213 3.73 -0.17 -23.26
N ARG A 214 2.67 -0.91 -22.97
CA ARG A 214 1.42 -0.90 -23.74
C ARG A 214 0.19 -0.50 -22.91
N GLY A 215 0.41 -0.14 -21.66
CA GLY A 215 -0.65 0.16 -20.71
C GLY A 215 -1.11 -1.02 -19.87
N PRO A 216 -2.23 -0.89 -19.15
CA PRO A 216 -2.64 -1.84 -18.10
C PRO A 216 -3.06 -3.22 -18.61
N GLY A 217 -3.07 -3.47 -19.91
CA GLY A 217 -3.42 -4.75 -20.52
C GLY A 217 -4.94 -5.02 -20.59
N PRO A 218 -5.32 -6.29 -20.80
CA PRO A 218 -6.73 -6.65 -21.03
C PRO A 218 -7.62 -6.51 -19.79
N PHE A 219 -7.02 -6.36 -18.60
CA PHE A 219 -7.72 -6.20 -17.34
C PHE A 219 -7.33 -4.88 -16.63
N PRO A 220 -7.67 -3.72 -17.21
CA PRO A 220 -7.25 -2.43 -16.66
C PRO A 220 -7.77 -2.20 -15.24
N HIS A 221 -8.90 -2.81 -14.86
CA HIS A 221 -9.43 -2.73 -13.50
C HIS A 221 -8.52 -3.38 -12.44
N HIS A 222 -7.67 -4.31 -12.81
CA HIS A 222 -6.68 -4.89 -11.89
C HIS A 222 -5.51 -3.95 -11.61
N ALA A 223 -5.19 -3.06 -12.53
CA ALA A 223 -4.18 -2.03 -12.30
C ALA A 223 -4.57 -1.09 -11.14
N TRP A 224 -5.86 -0.90 -10.88
CA TRP A 224 -6.34 -0.08 -9.78
C TRP A 224 -6.03 -0.64 -8.39
N TRP A 225 -5.86 -1.95 -8.26
CA TRP A 225 -5.42 -2.55 -6.98
C TRP A 225 -4.05 -2.04 -6.57
N GLN A 226 -3.17 -1.80 -7.53
CA GLN A 226 -1.83 -1.27 -7.30
C GLN A 226 -1.89 0.10 -6.62
N LEU A 227 -2.86 0.94 -7.00
CA LEU A 227 -3.07 2.23 -6.36
C LEU A 227 -3.33 2.09 -4.85
N GLY A 228 -4.14 1.10 -4.46
CA GLY A 228 -4.41 0.81 -3.06
C GLY A 228 -3.15 0.45 -2.27
N TRP A 229 -2.30 -0.39 -2.85
CA TRP A 229 -1.08 -0.82 -2.19
C TRP A 229 -0.03 0.28 -2.10
N ILE A 230 0.10 1.11 -3.14
CA ILE A 230 1.01 2.27 -3.10
C ILE A 230 0.51 3.31 -2.08
N ALA A 231 -0.78 3.55 -2.01
CA ALA A 231 -1.32 4.46 -1.00
C ALA A 231 -1.12 3.91 0.43
N ASP A 232 -1.27 2.59 0.67
CA ASP A 232 -0.93 1.98 1.97
C ASP A 232 0.55 2.18 2.31
N TYR A 233 1.45 2.06 1.33
CA TYR A 233 2.86 2.36 1.50
C TYR A 233 3.10 3.84 1.85
N VAL A 234 2.52 4.76 1.10
CA VAL A 234 2.69 6.21 1.31
C VAL A 234 2.18 6.61 2.70
N PHE A 235 1.05 6.04 3.15
CA PHE A 235 0.54 6.26 4.51
C PHE A 235 1.48 5.72 5.58
N ALA A 236 1.97 4.50 5.40
CA ALA A 236 2.89 3.89 6.36
C ALA A 236 4.22 4.67 6.47
N GLU A 237 4.78 5.13 5.35
CA GLU A 237 5.97 5.98 5.35
C GLU A 237 5.70 7.35 6.00
N ALA A 238 4.56 7.97 5.72
CA ALA A 238 4.18 9.24 6.35
C ALA A 238 4.00 9.10 7.87
N GLU A 239 3.36 8.03 8.33
CA GLU A 239 3.17 7.72 9.74
C GLU A 239 4.52 7.51 10.43
N MET A 240 5.37 6.64 9.90
CA MET A 240 6.70 6.35 10.43
C MET A 240 7.59 7.60 10.46
N ARG A 241 7.72 8.33 9.33
CA ARG A 241 8.61 9.48 9.21
C ARG A 241 8.16 10.68 10.04
N SER A 242 6.86 10.83 10.27
CA SER A 242 6.32 11.90 11.13
C SER A 242 6.39 11.58 12.61
N GLY A 243 6.82 10.38 13.01
CA GLY A 243 6.74 9.90 14.39
C GLY A 243 5.29 9.79 14.84
N ARG A 244 4.41 9.28 13.98
CA ARG A 244 2.96 9.08 14.18
C ARG A 244 2.15 10.37 14.38
N ARG A 245 2.73 11.54 14.05
CA ARG A 245 1.96 12.81 14.02
C ARG A 245 1.07 12.92 12.80
N ILE A 246 1.31 12.08 11.78
CA ILE A 246 0.43 11.85 10.65
C ILE A 246 0.04 10.39 10.72
N SER A 247 -1.27 10.10 10.74
CA SER A 247 -1.77 8.73 10.76
C SER A 247 -3.11 8.67 10.04
N PHE A 248 -3.26 7.73 9.12
CA PHE A 248 -4.50 7.45 8.44
C PHE A 248 -4.95 6.03 8.72
N PRO A 249 -6.24 5.82 9.05
CA PRO A 249 -6.75 4.49 9.30
C PRO A 249 -6.51 3.58 8.11
N ARG A 250 -6.04 2.38 8.38
CA ARG A 250 -5.96 1.31 7.40
C ARG A 250 -7.38 0.82 7.10
N GLY A 251 -7.97 1.36 6.08
CA GLY A 251 -9.29 1.01 5.64
C GLY A 251 -9.26 0.13 4.42
N PHE A 252 -10.44 -0.32 4.06
CA PHE A 252 -10.64 -1.01 2.81
C PHE A 252 -10.52 0.00 1.68
N MET A 253 -9.44 -0.09 0.90
CA MET A 253 -9.28 0.75 -0.28
C MET A 253 -9.87 0.02 -1.48
N THR A 254 -10.97 0.56 -2.01
CA THR A 254 -11.55 0.05 -3.23
C THR A 254 -11.56 1.12 -4.32
N PRO A 255 -10.69 0.99 -5.32
CA PRO A 255 -10.68 1.90 -6.45
C PRO A 255 -11.97 1.88 -7.28
N LYS A 256 -12.81 0.85 -7.12
CA LYS A 256 -14.09 0.75 -7.82
C LYS A 256 -15.15 1.76 -7.34
N VAL A 257 -14.98 2.37 -6.18
CA VAL A 257 -15.95 3.31 -5.59
C VAL A 257 -15.59 4.77 -5.88
N GLY A 258 -14.51 4.99 -6.60
CA GLY A 258 -14.05 6.30 -7.02
C GLY A 258 -12.64 6.61 -6.50
N PRO A 259 -11.80 7.23 -7.34
CA PRO A 259 -10.40 7.51 -7.02
C PRO A 259 -10.22 8.65 -6.01
N GLN A 260 -11.28 9.29 -5.57
CA GLN A 260 -11.24 10.51 -4.76
C GLN A 260 -11.37 10.27 -3.25
N ARG A 261 -11.65 9.03 -2.82
CA ARG A 261 -11.79 8.67 -1.42
C ARG A 261 -10.99 7.43 -1.09
N ILE A 262 -10.16 7.58 -0.09
CA ILE A 262 -9.55 6.46 0.60
C ILE A 262 -10.46 6.16 1.78
N PHE A 263 -10.95 4.93 1.84
CA PHE A 263 -11.90 4.54 2.86
C PHE A 263 -11.16 3.98 4.07
N GLY A 264 -11.10 4.77 5.14
CA GLY A 264 -10.91 4.31 6.50
C GLY A 264 -12.25 4.27 7.21
N PHE A 265 -12.31 3.61 8.35
CA PHE A 265 -13.52 3.62 9.21
C PHE A 265 -13.69 4.96 9.92
N GLU A 266 -12.61 5.70 10.07
CA GLU A 266 -12.54 6.98 10.75
C GLU A 266 -11.62 7.94 10.00
N PRO A 267 -11.75 9.27 10.19
CA PRO A 267 -10.75 10.21 9.70
C PRO A 267 -9.38 9.89 10.30
N GLY A 268 -8.34 10.17 9.52
CA GLY A 268 -6.98 10.20 10.03
C GLY A 268 -6.68 11.50 10.76
N THR A 269 -5.43 11.66 11.16
CA THR A 269 -4.92 12.86 11.80
C THR A 269 -3.68 13.38 11.10
N VAL A 270 -3.58 14.68 10.98
CA VAL A 270 -2.39 15.38 10.50
C VAL A 270 -2.04 16.44 11.54
N TYR A 271 -0.99 16.18 12.33
CA TYR A 271 -0.55 17.05 13.44
C TYR A 271 -1.69 17.46 14.38
N GLY A 272 -2.53 16.50 14.79
CA GLY A 272 -3.62 16.70 15.72
C GLY A 272 -4.95 17.16 15.12
N GLU A 273 -4.98 17.48 13.83
CA GLU A 273 -6.22 17.81 13.12
C GLU A 273 -6.79 16.59 12.43
N GLN A 274 -8.09 16.36 12.54
CA GLN A 274 -8.77 15.30 11.81
C GLN A 274 -8.82 15.63 10.31
N ALA A 275 -8.32 14.71 9.48
CA ALA A 275 -8.24 14.90 8.05
C ALA A 275 -8.47 13.59 7.27
N ASN A 276 -8.97 13.71 6.05
CA ASN A 276 -9.13 12.61 5.12
C ASN A 276 -8.19 12.80 3.92
N PRO A 277 -7.51 11.77 3.45
CA PRO A 277 -6.78 11.82 2.21
C PRO A 277 -7.71 12.18 1.05
N ILE A 278 -7.20 12.98 0.13
CA ILE A 278 -7.91 13.35 -1.11
C ILE A 278 -7.01 13.12 -2.32
N MET A 279 -7.64 12.89 -3.46
CA MET A 279 -6.98 12.82 -4.76
C MET A 279 -7.71 13.79 -5.69
N VAL A 280 -7.11 14.92 -5.97
CA VAL A 280 -7.67 15.96 -6.84
C VAL A 280 -6.72 16.21 -8.00
N LYS A 281 -7.19 15.95 -9.22
CA LYS A 281 -6.40 16.18 -10.43
C LYS A 281 -6.09 17.68 -10.57
N GLY A 282 -4.82 18.00 -10.82
CA GLY A 282 -4.38 19.39 -11.00
C GLY A 282 -4.38 20.20 -9.70
N LEU A 283 -4.24 19.55 -8.54
CA LEU A 283 -4.10 20.23 -7.24
C LEU A 283 -2.75 20.93 -7.13
N PHE A 284 -1.72 20.29 -7.66
CA PHE A 284 -0.35 20.79 -7.64
C PHE A 284 0.46 20.26 -8.84
N ASP A 285 1.56 20.94 -9.14
CA ASP A 285 2.64 20.46 -10.00
C ASP A 285 3.97 20.47 -9.22
N ALA A 286 4.81 19.49 -9.46
CA ALA A 286 6.15 19.41 -8.91
C ALA A 286 7.17 19.13 -10.03
N ASP A 287 8.31 19.78 -9.97
CA ASP A 287 9.37 19.65 -10.99
C ASP A 287 10.33 18.47 -10.75
N ASN A 288 10.15 17.74 -9.65
CA ASN A 288 10.99 16.61 -9.27
C ASN A 288 10.12 15.38 -8.96
N THR A 289 10.35 14.29 -9.67
CA THR A 289 9.59 13.04 -9.54
C THR A 289 9.96 12.22 -8.30
N ASP A 290 11.08 12.53 -7.64
CA ASP A 290 11.52 11.86 -6.41
C ASP A 290 10.79 12.39 -5.15
N ILE A 291 9.90 13.37 -5.31
CA ILE A 291 9.03 13.85 -4.24
C ILE A 291 7.67 13.16 -4.31
N GLU A 292 7.31 12.44 -3.27
CA GLU A 292 5.96 11.90 -3.10
C GLU A 292 5.10 12.90 -2.36
N ILE A 293 3.88 13.15 -2.85
CA ILE A 293 2.97 14.13 -2.27
C ILE A 293 1.64 13.48 -1.94
N LEU A 294 1.35 13.39 -0.66
CA LEU A 294 0.04 12.98 -0.16
C LEU A 294 -0.77 14.21 0.22
N SER A 295 -1.95 14.36 -0.35
CA SER A 295 -2.87 15.44 0.00
C SER A 295 -3.99 14.96 0.93
N ALA A 296 -4.31 15.78 1.93
CA ALA A 296 -5.40 15.54 2.85
C ALA A 296 -6.19 16.83 3.12
N LEU A 297 -7.49 16.68 3.32
CA LEU A 297 -8.40 17.76 3.64
C LEU A 297 -8.93 17.57 5.04
N THR A 298 -8.88 18.61 5.88
CA THR A 298 -9.47 18.56 7.23
C THR A 298 -10.98 18.27 7.15
N THR A 299 -11.52 17.63 8.17
CA THR A 299 -12.94 17.20 8.18
C THR A 299 -13.91 18.36 8.12
N ASP A 300 -13.53 19.52 8.66
CA ASP A 300 -14.26 20.79 8.55
C ASP A 300 -14.09 21.49 7.19
N ARG A 301 -13.21 20.92 6.33
CA ARG A 301 -12.88 21.42 4.99
C ARG A 301 -12.29 22.85 4.97
N ASN A 302 -11.68 23.30 6.03
CA ASN A 302 -11.08 24.62 6.12
C ASN A 302 -9.58 24.64 5.83
N ARG A 303 -8.94 23.46 5.76
CA ARG A 303 -7.50 23.36 5.52
C ARG A 303 -7.13 22.21 4.59
N LEU A 304 -6.16 22.49 3.75
CA LEU A 304 -5.45 21.51 2.92
C LEU A 304 -4.09 21.20 3.56
N CYS A 305 -3.76 19.94 3.69
CA CYS A 305 -2.45 19.46 4.10
C CYS A 305 -1.79 18.77 2.90
N LEU A 306 -0.60 19.24 2.51
CA LEU A 306 0.27 18.57 1.55
C LEU A 306 1.45 17.97 2.32
N ILE A 307 1.52 16.66 2.36
CA ILE A 307 2.57 15.89 3.03
C ILE A 307 3.60 15.50 1.98
N LEU A 308 4.78 16.08 2.07
CA LEU A 308 5.86 15.98 1.10
C LEU A 308 6.92 15.03 1.62
N MET A 309 7.26 14.00 0.87
CA MET A 309 8.25 13.00 1.26
C MET A 309 9.30 12.82 0.16
N ASN A 310 10.57 12.84 0.56
CA ASN A 310 11.67 12.48 -0.34
C ASN A 310 11.78 10.95 -0.42
N SER A 311 11.60 10.37 -1.61
CA SER A 311 11.68 8.91 -1.81
C SER A 311 13.11 8.39 -1.97
N THR A 312 14.13 9.26 -1.94
CA THR A 312 15.53 8.90 -2.14
C THR A 312 16.40 9.07 -0.88
N PRO A 313 17.56 8.40 -0.81
CA PRO A 313 18.52 8.58 0.29
C PRO A 313 19.29 9.90 0.22
N ARG A 314 19.21 10.64 -0.88
CA ARG A 314 19.92 11.89 -1.12
C ARG A 314 19.06 13.09 -0.75
N LYS A 315 19.71 14.23 -0.51
CA LYS A 315 19.00 15.50 -0.35
C LYS A 315 18.26 15.85 -1.65
N LEU A 316 17.00 16.21 -1.53
CA LEU A 316 16.14 16.57 -2.64
C LEU A 316 15.86 18.08 -2.61
N HIS A 317 15.84 18.67 -3.80
CA HIS A 317 15.30 20.01 -4.06
C HIS A 317 14.19 19.90 -5.09
N ALA A 318 13.06 20.55 -4.83
CA ALA A 318 11.93 20.58 -5.72
C ALA A 318 11.21 21.93 -5.66
N THR A 319 10.56 22.29 -6.74
CA THR A 319 9.63 23.41 -6.83
C THR A 319 8.21 22.85 -6.86
N LEU A 320 7.37 23.30 -5.94
CA LEU A 320 5.97 22.89 -5.84
C LEU A 320 5.05 24.07 -6.13
N THR A 321 4.25 23.96 -7.17
CA THR A 321 3.19 24.93 -7.50
C THR A 321 1.85 24.37 -7.06
N VAL A 322 1.14 25.10 -6.21
CA VAL A 322 -0.23 24.74 -5.76
C VAL A 322 -1.23 25.58 -6.53
N HIS A 323 -2.25 24.92 -7.11
CA HIS A 323 -3.27 25.60 -7.92
C HIS A 323 -4.44 26.08 -7.03
N PRO A 324 -4.61 27.40 -6.82
CA PRO A 324 -5.58 27.93 -5.84
C PRO A 324 -7.03 27.52 -6.05
N ALA A 325 -7.44 27.28 -7.30
CA ALA A 325 -8.82 26.93 -7.68
C ALA A 325 -9.08 25.43 -7.84
N ALA A 326 -8.12 24.56 -7.45
CA ALA A 326 -8.24 23.12 -7.70
C ALA A 326 -9.30 22.41 -6.86
N ILE A 327 -9.66 22.95 -5.70
CA ILE A 327 -10.69 22.38 -4.83
C ILE A 327 -12.05 23.00 -5.15
N PRO A 328 -13.04 22.22 -5.61
CA PRO A 328 -14.36 22.77 -5.96
C PRO A 328 -15.02 23.52 -4.80
N GLY A 329 -15.46 24.77 -5.06
CA GLY A 329 -16.12 25.60 -4.08
C GLY A 329 -15.24 26.16 -2.97
N ARG A 330 -13.92 26.09 -3.14
CA ARG A 330 -12.94 26.64 -2.20
C ARG A 330 -11.75 27.21 -2.96
N ARG A 331 -11.13 28.24 -2.39
CA ARG A 331 -9.86 28.78 -2.85
C ARG A 331 -8.76 28.45 -1.85
N ILE A 332 -7.62 27.97 -2.32
CA ILE A 332 -6.45 27.71 -1.50
C ILE A 332 -5.68 29.01 -1.30
N ASP A 333 -5.53 29.46 -0.04
CA ASP A 333 -4.67 30.59 0.29
C ASP A 333 -3.22 30.12 0.43
N THR A 334 -2.43 30.28 -0.63
CA THR A 334 -1.01 29.91 -0.62
C THR A 334 -0.15 30.78 0.32
N ALA A 335 -0.62 32.00 0.65
CA ALA A 335 0.07 32.89 1.59
C ALA A 335 -0.08 32.45 3.05
N SER A 336 -1.06 31.60 3.37
CA SER A 336 -1.26 31.03 4.71
C SER A 336 -0.34 29.86 5.04
N ALA A 337 0.45 29.36 4.05
CA ALA A 337 1.23 28.14 4.18
C ALA A 337 2.14 28.13 5.42
N ALA A 338 2.02 27.07 6.21
CA ALA A 338 2.85 26.85 7.38
C ALA A 338 3.21 25.37 7.54
N ASP A 339 4.36 25.08 8.13
CA ASP A 339 4.76 23.74 8.53
C ASP A 339 4.21 23.45 9.93
N PRO A 340 3.23 22.54 10.09
CA PRO A 340 2.65 22.23 11.39
C PRO A 340 3.62 21.51 12.33
N ALA A 341 4.72 20.94 11.83
CA ALA A 341 5.73 20.29 12.65
C ALA A 341 6.53 21.30 13.48
N THR A 342 6.78 22.47 12.91
CA THR A 342 7.64 23.52 13.48
C THR A 342 6.90 24.80 13.82
N GLY A 343 5.67 24.98 13.33
CA GLY A 343 4.90 26.22 13.39
C GLY A 343 5.44 27.33 12.46
N ARG A 344 6.45 27.02 11.63
CA ARG A 344 7.11 27.99 10.76
C ARG A 344 6.24 28.32 9.55
N LYS A 345 6.04 29.62 9.31
CA LYS A 345 5.43 30.09 8.07
C LYS A 345 6.35 29.78 6.87
N ILE A 346 5.76 29.30 5.78
CA ILE A 346 6.46 29.01 4.52
C ILE A 346 5.91 29.95 3.45
N THR A 347 6.77 30.81 2.95
CA THR A 347 6.37 31.83 1.97
C THR A 347 6.66 31.31 0.57
N PRO A 348 5.67 31.33 -0.35
CA PRO A 348 5.95 31.06 -1.77
C PRO A 348 6.87 32.14 -2.35
N GLY A 349 7.59 31.79 -3.41
CA GLY A 349 8.37 32.75 -4.20
C GLY A 349 7.50 33.75 -4.95
N ASP A 350 8.13 34.68 -5.65
CA ASP A 350 7.45 35.71 -6.44
C ASP A 350 6.59 35.13 -7.58
N ASP A 351 6.91 33.91 -8.02
CA ASP A 351 6.14 33.11 -8.99
C ASP A 351 4.98 32.33 -8.38
N GLY A 352 4.77 32.42 -7.05
CA GLY A 352 3.77 31.69 -6.30
C GLY A 352 4.10 30.24 -5.99
N ALA A 353 5.29 29.76 -6.33
CA ALA A 353 5.73 28.40 -6.09
C ALA A 353 6.51 28.27 -4.76
N PHE A 354 6.49 27.08 -4.18
CA PHE A 354 7.23 26.76 -2.96
C PHE A 354 8.55 26.08 -3.28
N GLY A 355 9.67 26.64 -2.83
CA GLY A 355 10.97 25.96 -2.83
C GLY A 355 11.03 24.93 -1.71
N ILE A 356 11.03 23.65 -2.06
CA ILE A 356 11.08 22.52 -1.13
C ILE A 356 12.50 21.97 -1.05
N THR A 357 12.98 21.74 0.18
CA THR A 357 14.26 21.08 0.42
C THR A 357 14.09 20.03 1.50
N LEU A 358 14.27 18.76 1.14
CA LEU A 358 14.15 17.63 2.04
C LEU A 358 15.46 16.87 2.17
N PRO A 359 15.88 16.47 3.38
CA PRO A 359 16.97 15.52 3.53
C PRO A 359 16.60 14.16 2.93
N GLY A 360 17.57 13.24 2.81
CA GLY A 360 17.31 11.88 2.35
C GLY A 360 16.22 11.23 3.20
N TYR A 361 15.17 10.71 2.55
CA TYR A 361 13.97 10.16 3.19
C TYR A 361 13.29 11.11 4.19
N GLY A 362 13.47 12.42 4.00
CA GLY A 362 12.84 13.44 4.84
C GLY A 362 11.35 13.62 4.55
N ILE A 363 10.66 14.24 5.50
CA ILE A 363 9.23 14.59 5.40
C ILE A 363 9.04 16.05 5.82
N GLN A 364 8.13 16.73 5.14
CA GLN A 364 7.64 18.07 5.49
C GLN A 364 6.14 18.14 5.21
N THR A 365 5.40 18.92 5.97
CA THR A 365 3.99 19.18 5.68
C THR A 365 3.77 20.65 5.43
N LEU A 366 3.05 20.98 4.36
CA LEU A 366 2.49 22.30 4.14
C LEU A 366 1.02 22.26 4.52
N LYS A 367 0.62 23.11 5.47
CA LYS A 367 -0.78 23.33 5.83
C LYS A 367 -1.22 24.68 5.27
N LEU A 368 -2.30 24.69 4.48
CA LEU A 368 -2.83 25.84 3.79
C LEU A 368 -4.31 26.05 4.17
N ASP A 369 -4.72 27.27 4.42
CA ASP A 369 -6.10 27.61 4.68
C ASP A 369 -6.93 27.60 3.39
N LEU A 370 -8.22 27.29 3.52
CA LEU A 370 -9.17 27.29 2.42
C LEU A 370 -10.22 28.38 2.67
N GLU A 371 -10.31 29.31 1.72
CA GLU A 371 -11.33 30.36 1.68
C GLU A 371 -12.62 29.84 0.98
N PRO A 372 -13.79 30.42 1.32
CA PRO A 372 -15.05 30.10 0.67
C PRO A 372 -15.06 30.31 -0.85
#